data_0b630dc7cbd939885a88dbbe6eca6936
#
_entry.id   0b630dc7cbd939885a88dbbe6eca6936
#
_cell.length_a   1.000
_cell.length_b   1.000
_cell.length_c   1.000
_cell.angle_alpha   90.00
_cell.angle_beta   90.00
_cell.angle_gamma   90.00
#
_symmetry.space_group_name_H-M   'P 1'
#
loop_
_entity.id
_entity.type
_entity.pdbx_description
1 polymer ?
#
loop_
_entity_poly.entity_id
_entity_poly.type
_entity_poly.pdbx_seq_one_letter_code
_entity_poly.pdbx_strand_id
1 'polypeptide(L)'
;MWILAVLIACVGLSACRRDETLTAYGAANKTWRLVELDGAATSYSANLRFPEPGRMSGQAPCNSFSGRMSAPYPWFEARELVTARLACPHLQEESAYLTALAAMTLSEVLGDTLILSTPEGRQMIFTAAE
;
A
#
# COMPACT_ATOMS: atom_id res chain seq x y z
N MET A 1 59.82 -20.06 -18.42
CA MET A 1 58.46 -20.55 -18.15
C MET A 1 57.64 -19.40 -17.52
N TRP A 2 56.77 -18.82 -18.27
CA TRP A 2 55.95 -17.66 -17.84
C TRP A 2 54.61 -18.18 -17.41
N ILE A 3 54.28 -17.99 -16.10
CA ILE A 3 52.97 -18.33 -15.59
C ILE A 3 52.11 -17.09 -15.72
N LEU A 4 51.16 -17.10 -16.68
CA LEU A 4 50.13 -16.11 -16.80
C LEU A 4 49.09 -16.35 -15.71
N ALA A 5 49.13 -15.52 -14.69
CA ALA A 5 48.07 -15.47 -13.71
C ALA A 5 46.85 -14.75 -14.33
N VAL A 6 45.83 -15.51 -14.69
CA VAL A 6 44.55 -14.96 -15.10
C VAL A 6 43.81 -14.49 -13.84
N LEU A 7 43.80 -13.19 -13.60
CA LEU A 7 42.95 -12.56 -12.60
C LEU A 7 41.50 -12.57 -13.13
N ILE A 8 40.70 -13.51 -12.64
CA ILE A 8 39.26 -13.48 -12.84
C ILE A 8 38.72 -12.42 -11.91
N ALA A 9 38.44 -11.23 -12.45
CA ALA A 9 37.68 -10.22 -11.77
C ALA A 9 36.23 -10.70 -11.67
N CYS A 10 35.84 -11.20 -10.49
CA CYS A 10 34.43 -11.39 -10.19
C CYS A 10 33.76 -10.01 -10.09
N VAL A 11 33.17 -9.56 -11.19
CA VAL A 11 32.24 -8.43 -11.17
C VAL A 11 30.99 -8.92 -10.44
N GLY A 12 30.93 -8.57 -9.17
CA GLY A 12 29.71 -8.80 -8.39
C GLY A 12 28.59 -7.98 -9.00
N LEU A 13 27.66 -8.62 -9.68
CA LEU A 13 26.40 -8.01 -10.10
C LEU A 13 25.60 -7.71 -8.84
N SER A 14 25.73 -6.47 -8.34
CA SER A 14 24.79 -5.93 -7.35
C SER A 14 23.42 -5.88 -8.04
N ALA A 15 22.56 -6.87 -7.75
CA ALA A 15 21.19 -6.84 -8.18
C ALA A 15 20.50 -5.70 -7.42
N CYS A 16 20.37 -4.52 -8.04
CA CYS A 16 19.52 -3.45 -7.56
C CYS A 16 18.09 -3.97 -7.58
N ARG A 17 17.53 -4.29 -6.41
CA ARG A 17 16.10 -4.59 -6.29
C ARG A 17 15.33 -3.30 -6.55
N ARG A 18 14.66 -3.24 -7.69
CA ARG A 18 13.75 -2.15 -8.01
C ARG A 18 12.48 -2.32 -7.18
N ASP A 19 11.96 -1.22 -6.69
CA ASP A 19 10.61 -1.19 -6.15
C ASP A 19 9.62 -1.40 -7.31
N GLU A 20 8.89 -2.51 -7.26
CA GLU A 20 7.84 -2.84 -8.25
C GLU A 20 6.45 -2.63 -7.67
N THR A 21 6.34 -2.16 -6.42
CA THR A 21 5.07 -1.89 -5.77
C THR A 21 4.48 -0.55 -6.23
N LEU A 22 3.25 -0.27 -5.81
CA LEU A 22 2.58 0.98 -6.18
C LEU A 22 3.33 2.24 -5.69
N THR A 23 4.26 2.13 -4.74
CA THR A 23 5.10 3.26 -4.32
C THR A 23 5.95 3.82 -5.46
N ALA A 24 6.45 2.97 -6.36
CA ALA A 24 7.20 3.39 -7.53
C ALA A 24 6.32 3.98 -8.65
N TYR A 25 5.00 3.84 -8.53
CA TYR A 25 4.03 4.26 -9.55
C TYR A 25 3.21 5.48 -9.12
N GLY A 26 3.71 6.25 -8.16
CA GLY A 26 3.13 7.53 -7.76
C GLY A 26 2.42 7.53 -6.42
N ALA A 27 2.39 6.41 -5.70
CA ALA A 27 1.71 6.33 -4.40
C ALA A 27 2.57 6.81 -3.22
N ALA A 28 3.88 6.89 -3.39
CA ALA A 28 4.80 7.33 -2.35
C ALA A 28 4.64 8.83 -2.01
N ASN A 29 5.00 9.21 -0.79
CA ASN A 29 5.05 10.60 -0.32
C ASN A 29 3.71 11.33 -0.32
N LYS A 30 2.61 10.59 -0.28
CA LYS A 30 1.25 11.13 -0.24
C LYS A 30 0.48 10.53 0.93
N THR A 31 -0.44 11.31 1.47
CA THR A 31 -1.48 10.78 2.37
C THR A 31 -2.74 10.59 1.55
N TRP A 32 -3.16 9.35 1.39
CA TRP A 32 -4.33 8.98 0.63
C TRP A 32 -5.56 8.96 1.53
N ARG A 33 -6.46 9.91 1.32
CA ARG A 33 -7.69 9.99 2.11
C ARG A 33 -8.81 9.23 1.43
N LEU A 34 -9.48 8.34 2.16
CA LEU A 34 -10.65 7.62 1.67
C LEU A 34 -11.81 8.57 1.39
N VAL A 35 -12.39 8.48 0.21
CA VAL A 35 -13.55 9.27 -0.20
C VAL A 35 -14.76 8.41 -0.57
N GLU A 36 -14.55 7.18 -1.04
CA GLU A 36 -15.62 6.23 -1.37
C GLU A 36 -15.26 4.81 -0.95
N LEU A 37 -16.24 4.08 -0.49
CA LEU A 37 -16.17 2.65 -0.23
C LEU A 37 -17.37 1.97 -0.88
N ASP A 38 -17.10 1.05 -1.80
CA ASP A 38 -18.12 0.29 -2.55
C ASP A 38 -19.20 1.18 -3.18
N GLY A 39 -18.79 2.29 -3.80
CA GLY A 39 -19.67 3.21 -4.51
C GLY A 39 -20.40 4.24 -3.65
N ALA A 40 -20.20 4.23 -2.34
CA ALA A 40 -20.83 5.17 -1.42
C ALA A 40 -19.78 6.13 -0.81
N ALA A 41 -20.09 7.42 -0.78
CA ALA A 41 -19.27 8.40 -0.11
C ALA A 41 -19.15 8.07 1.39
N THR A 42 -17.94 8.17 1.93
CA THR A 42 -17.71 7.89 3.34
C THR A 42 -18.00 9.10 4.22
N SER A 43 -18.66 8.85 5.36
CA SER A 43 -18.97 9.88 6.36
C SER A 43 -17.96 9.96 7.50
N TYR A 44 -16.95 9.09 7.48
CA TYR A 44 -15.89 9.03 8.48
C TYR A 44 -14.53 9.34 7.82
N SER A 45 -13.55 9.66 8.63
CA SER A 45 -12.17 9.91 8.16
C SER A 45 -11.33 8.65 8.26
N ALA A 46 -10.67 8.32 7.17
CA ALA A 46 -9.66 7.26 7.11
C ALA A 46 -8.62 7.62 6.06
N ASN A 47 -7.38 7.24 6.30
CA ASN A 47 -6.31 7.47 5.34
C ASN A 47 -5.36 6.28 5.23
N LEU A 48 -4.52 6.34 4.20
CA LEU A 48 -3.56 5.32 3.86
C LEU A 48 -2.28 5.98 3.36
N ARG A 49 -1.14 5.47 3.78
CA ARG A 49 0.19 5.93 3.36
C ARG A 49 1.08 4.75 3.05
N PHE A 50 2.06 4.99 2.19
CA PHE A 50 3.11 4.04 1.86
C PHE A 50 4.45 4.70 2.21
N PRO A 51 4.89 4.62 3.48
CA PRO A 51 6.05 5.35 3.97
C PRO A 51 7.36 4.88 3.35
N GLU A 52 7.41 3.62 2.95
CA GLU A 52 8.55 3.01 2.25
C GLU A 52 8.09 1.80 1.43
N PRO A 53 8.89 1.33 0.46
CA PRO A 53 8.55 0.12 -0.29
C PRO A 53 8.28 -1.08 0.63
N GLY A 54 7.18 -1.79 0.39
CA GLY A 54 6.79 -2.96 1.16
C GLY A 54 6.03 -2.67 2.43
N ARG A 55 5.83 -1.40 2.80
CA ARG A 55 5.09 -1.00 4.00
C ARG A 55 3.88 -0.13 3.68
N MET A 56 2.89 -0.24 4.54
CA MET A 56 1.72 0.62 4.53
C MET A 56 1.37 1.02 5.97
N SER A 57 0.79 2.18 6.12
CA SER A 57 0.29 2.69 7.40
C SER A 57 -0.84 3.65 7.17
N GLY A 58 -1.53 4.04 8.21
CA GLY A 58 -2.59 5.03 8.10
C GLY A 58 -3.34 5.21 9.38
N GLN A 59 -4.40 6.01 9.27
CA GLN A 59 -5.36 6.26 10.33
C GLN A 59 -6.71 5.70 9.89
N ALA A 60 -7.17 4.66 10.58
CA ALA A 60 -8.53 4.17 10.46
C ALA A 60 -9.48 5.07 11.27
N PRO A 61 -10.81 4.88 11.21
CA PRO A 61 -11.74 5.77 11.91
C PRO A 61 -11.50 5.97 13.41
N CYS A 62 -10.90 4.97 14.07
CA CYS A 62 -10.59 5.05 15.50
C CYS A 62 -9.09 4.99 15.80
N ASN A 63 -8.40 4.07 15.14
CA ASN A 63 -7.04 3.70 15.50
C ASN A 63 -6.09 3.85 14.33
N SER A 64 -4.83 4.15 14.63
CA SER A 64 -3.78 4.00 13.63
C SER A 64 -3.56 2.51 13.33
N PHE A 65 -3.11 2.23 12.12
CA PHE A 65 -2.77 0.89 11.68
C PHE A 65 -1.49 0.89 10.88
N SER A 66 -0.89 -0.28 10.78
CA SER A 66 0.25 -0.53 9.90
C SER A 66 0.16 -1.93 9.32
N GLY A 67 0.90 -2.16 8.26
CA GLY A 67 0.92 -3.45 7.60
C GLY A 67 1.99 -3.51 6.53
N ARG A 68 1.91 -4.56 5.73
CA ARG A 68 2.81 -4.80 4.61
C ARG A 68 2.06 -4.77 3.29
N MET A 69 2.69 -4.23 2.28
CA MET A 69 2.22 -4.22 0.90
C MET A 69 3.42 -4.38 -0.03
N SER A 70 3.73 -5.62 -0.37
CA SER A 70 4.88 -5.97 -1.22
C SER A 70 4.50 -6.51 -2.59
N ALA A 71 3.20 -6.57 -2.90
CA ALA A 71 2.73 -7.04 -4.21
C ALA A 71 3.20 -6.09 -5.32
N PRO A 72 3.65 -6.62 -6.47
CA PRO A 72 4.03 -5.78 -7.60
C PRO A 72 2.80 -5.11 -8.22
N TYR A 73 2.94 -3.82 -8.56
CA TYR A 73 1.88 -3.07 -9.24
C TYR A 73 1.49 -3.73 -10.57
N PRO A 74 0.22 -3.88 -10.95
CA PRO A 74 -0.98 -3.31 -10.31
C PRO A 74 -1.64 -4.20 -9.25
N TRP A 75 -0.97 -5.25 -8.81
CA TRP A 75 -1.48 -6.10 -7.74
C TRP A 75 -1.43 -5.37 -6.41
N PHE A 76 -2.32 -5.72 -5.53
CA PHE A 76 -2.40 -5.16 -4.18
C PHE A 76 -2.70 -6.27 -3.18
N GLU A 77 -2.01 -6.25 -2.04
CA GLU A 77 -2.25 -7.19 -0.96
C GLU A 77 -1.87 -6.52 0.36
N ALA A 78 -2.86 -6.19 1.17
CA ALA A 78 -2.66 -5.71 2.53
C ALA A 78 -2.43 -6.89 3.46
N ARG A 79 -1.21 -7.01 3.99
CA ARG A 79 -0.81 -8.12 4.84
C ARG A 79 -0.43 -7.65 6.23
N GLU A 80 -0.64 -8.53 7.22
CA GLU A 80 -0.17 -8.31 8.58
C GLU A 80 -0.67 -6.97 9.14
N LEU A 81 -1.96 -6.65 8.93
CA LEU A 81 -2.56 -5.43 9.44
C LEU A 81 -2.63 -5.48 10.97
N VAL A 82 -2.05 -4.48 11.61
CA VAL A 82 -2.00 -4.33 13.06
C VAL A 82 -2.62 -2.99 13.46
N THR A 83 -3.49 -3.00 14.44
CA THR A 83 -4.15 -1.80 14.99
C THR A 83 -3.96 -1.69 16.50
N ALA A 84 -4.09 -0.47 17.04
CA ALA A 84 -3.99 -0.22 18.47
C ALA A 84 -5.18 -0.73 19.29
N ARG A 85 -6.33 -1.00 18.68
CA ARG A 85 -7.55 -1.54 19.29
C ARG A 85 -8.12 -0.73 20.47
N LEU A 86 -7.96 0.58 20.42
CA LEU A 86 -8.60 1.46 21.39
C LEU A 86 -10.09 1.56 21.10
N ALA A 87 -10.92 1.59 22.13
CA ALA A 87 -12.36 1.73 21.98
C ALA A 87 -12.73 3.16 21.54
N CYS A 88 -13.66 3.27 20.59
CA CYS A 88 -14.22 4.54 20.18
C CYS A 88 -15.62 4.33 19.56
N PRO A 89 -16.42 5.41 19.34
CA PRO A 89 -17.76 5.28 18.76
C PRO A 89 -17.80 4.73 17.33
N HIS A 90 -16.68 4.74 16.59
CA HIS A 90 -16.60 4.37 15.17
C HIS A 90 -15.93 3.01 14.92
N LEU A 91 -16.01 2.08 15.86
CA LEU A 91 -15.39 0.75 15.69
C LEU A 91 -16.01 -0.07 14.56
N GLN A 92 -17.30 0.11 14.27
CA GLN A 92 -17.95 -0.59 13.15
C GLN A 92 -17.40 -0.09 11.81
N GLU A 93 -17.26 1.21 11.67
CA GLU A 93 -16.68 1.84 10.48
C GLU A 93 -15.21 1.44 10.31
N GLU A 94 -14.47 1.37 11.40
CA GLU A 94 -13.07 0.91 11.37
C GLU A 94 -12.96 -0.53 10.90
N SER A 95 -13.80 -1.41 11.44
CA SER A 95 -13.86 -2.81 11.02
C SER A 95 -14.20 -2.93 9.54
N ALA A 96 -15.17 -2.16 9.05
CA ALA A 96 -15.55 -2.13 7.64
C ALA A 96 -14.39 -1.65 6.76
N TYR A 97 -13.70 -0.59 7.16
CA TYR A 97 -12.55 -0.04 6.45
C TYR A 97 -11.40 -1.05 6.36
N LEU A 98 -10.97 -1.62 7.48
CA LEU A 98 -9.85 -2.55 7.52
C LEU A 98 -10.17 -3.87 6.82
N THR A 99 -11.40 -4.37 6.94
CA THR A 99 -11.86 -5.56 6.23
C THR A 99 -11.87 -5.34 4.72
N ALA A 100 -12.36 -4.18 4.27
CA ALA A 100 -12.33 -3.81 2.86
C ALA A 100 -10.89 -3.70 2.34
N LEU A 101 -10.02 -3.04 3.09
CA LEU A 101 -8.61 -2.89 2.73
C LEU A 101 -7.94 -4.27 2.56
N ALA A 102 -8.19 -5.19 3.47
CA ALA A 102 -7.67 -6.56 3.41
C ALA A 102 -8.21 -7.36 2.23
N ALA A 103 -9.39 -7.01 1.71
CA ALA A 103 -10.01 -7.70 0.59
C ALA A 103 -9.52 -7.22 -0.78
N MET A 104 -8.93 -6.03 -0.89
CA MET A 104 -8.49 -5.46 -2.16
C MET A 104 -7.31 -6.24 -2.74
N THR A 105 -7.34 -6.48 -4.06
CA THR A 105 -6.32 -7.26 -4.77
C THR A 105 -5.70 -6.53 -5.95
N LEU A 106 -6.26 -5.40 -6.33
CA LEU A 106 -5.80 -4.57 -7.45
C LEU A 106 -5.64 -3.12 -7.01
N SER A 107 -4.70 -2.42 -7.62
CA SER A 107 -4.49 -0.99 -7.40
C SER A 107 -4.29 -0.27 -8.71
N GLU A 108 -4.71 1.00 -8.75
CA GLU A 108 -4.48 1.90 -9.87
C GLU A 108 -4.18 3.30 -9.32
N VAL A 109 -3.06 3.86 -9.73
CA VAL A 109 -2.64 5.22 -9.34
C VAL A 109 -2.80 6.13 -10.53
N LEU A 110 -3.70 7.10 -10.42
CA LEU A 110 -4.01 8.10 -11.45
C LEU A 110 -3.76 9.50 -10.87
N GLY A 111 -2.49 9.96 -10.88
CA GLY A 111 -2.15 11.25 -10.28
C GLY A 111 -2.49 11.28 -8.79
N ASP A 112 -3.46 12.11 -8.42
CA ASP A 112 -3.91 12.27 -7.03
C ASP A 112 -5.09 11.38 -6.66
N THR A 113 -5.39 10.36 -7.47
CA THR A 113 -6.42 9.37 -7.18
C THR A 113 -5.80 7.99 -7.07
N LEU A 114 -6.13 7.28 -6.00
CA LEU A 114 -5.79 5.87 -5.81
C LEU A 114 -7.07 5.06 -5.77
N ILE A 115 -7.16 4.06 -6.63
CA ILE A 115 -8.28 3.12 -6.66
C ILE A 115 -7.78 1.75 -6.25
N LEU A 116 -8.33 1.19 -5.19
CA LEU A 116 -8.16 -0.20 -4.84
C LEU A 116 -9.43 -0.95 -5.22
N SER A 117 -9.30 -2.16 -5.74
CA SER A 117 -10.44 -2.91 -6.23
C SER A 117 -10.25 -4.42 -6.13
N THR A 118 -11.33 -5.14 -6.40
CA THR A 118 -11.36 -6.58 -6.58
C THR A 118 -11.94 -6.92 -7.95
N PRO A 119 -11.65 -8.11 -8.50
CA PRO A 119 -12.27 -8.54 -9.76
C PRO A 119 -13.81 -8.59 -9.71
N GLU A 120 -14.39 -8.77 -8.53
CA GLU A 120 -15.85 -8.83 -8.32
C GLU A 120 -16.50 -7.44 -8.28
N GLY A 121 -15.71 -6.37 -8.38
CA GLY A 121 -16.21 -5.00 -8.45
C GLY A 121 -16.28 -4.25 -7.13
N ARG A 122 -15.72 -4.76 -6.05
CA ARG A 122 -15.53 -3.98 -4.83
C ARG A 122 -14.48 -2.90 -5.08
N GLN A 123 -14.63 -1.78 -4.40
CA GLN A 123 -13.79 -0.63 -4.70
C GLN A 123 -13.62 0.29 -3.50
N MET A 124 -12.40 0.80 -3.36
CA MET A 124 -12.07 1.89 -2.44
C MET A 124 -11.41 3.00 -3.25
N ILE A 125 -11.90 4.22 -3.13
CA ILE A 125 -11.34 5.38 -3.82
C ILE A 125 -10.75 6.35 -2.80
N PHE A 126 -9.50 6.71 -3.03
CA PHE A 126 -8.74 7.64 -2.21
C PHE A 126 -8.30 8.83 -3.04
N THR A 127 -8.20 9.99 -2.41
CA THR A 127 -7.58 11.17 -3.00
C THR A 127 -6.36 11.58 -2.18
N ALA A 128 -5.33 12.10 -2.85
CA ALA A 128 -4.17 12.60 -2.15
C ALA A 128 -4.54 13.88 -1.38
N ALA A 129 -4.28 13.88 -0.08
CA ALA A 129 -4.38 15.05 0.76
C ALA A 129 -3.04 15.81 0.71
N GLU A 130 -3.12 17.10 0.61
CA GLU A 130 -1.94 17.98 0.70
C GLU A 130 -1.47 18.12 2.15
#